data_e18ffd1f57f157b31d1d2ab05de027d2
#
_entry.id   e18ffd1f57f157b31d1d2ab05de027d2
#
_cell.length_a   1.000
_cell.length_b   1.000
_cell.length_c   1.000
_cell.angle_alpha   90.00
_cell.angle_beta   90.00
_cell.angle_gamma   90.00
#
_symmetry.space_group_name_H-M   'P 1'
#
loop_
_entity.id
_entity.type
_entity.pdbx_description
1 polymer ?
#
loop_
_entity_poly.entity_id
_entity_poly.type
_entity_poly.pdbx_seq_one_letter_code
_entity_poly.pdbx_strand_id
1 'polypeptide(L)'
;MLLMANGVDHPVEAAELSPGISQLYTSVSINPPTAESMTVCYGFVCRRRESLDFTAADRAALGRVLAAGRSSAAAERRAVQKAVVWFDRRMGSILGTDRRVARADFRAGDDKHNFDCWDTTRNVTSLLLVLQGWGLLKFHTVGNPRYRGNALVLQTPHNTAVLVERTTRVEWVVDMWTRGFAQLPDVMTVDQWTKQN
;
A
#
# COMPACT_ATOMS: atom_id res chain seq x y z
N MET A 1 51.78 12.26 -1.80
CA MET A 1 50.84 12.63 -2.87
C MET A 1 49.58 11.77 -2.64
N LEU A 2 48.62 12.36 -1.91
CA LEU A 2 47.41 11.63 -1.49
C LEU A 2 46.32 11.91 -2.53
N LEU A 3 45.87 10.87 -3.26
CA LEU A 3 44.72 10.97 -4.16
C LEU A 3 43.46 10.93 -3.33
N MET A 4 42.74 12.04 -3.25
CA MET A 4 41.38 12.16 -2.75
C MET A 4 40.45 11.56 -3.81
N ALA A 5 39.83 10.42 -3.52
CA ALA A 5 38.76 9.85 -4.34
C ALA A 5 37.49 10.67 -4.07
N ASN A 6 37.08 11.51 -5.02
CA ASN A 6 35.79 12.18 -5.02
C ASN A 6 34.71 11.10 -5.31
N GLY A 7 34.01 10.65 -4.26
CA GLY A 7 32.78 9.89 -4.40
C GLY A 7 31.71 10.80 -5.02
N VAL A 8 31.39 10.54 -6.28
CA VAL A 8 30.25 11.17 -6.95
C VAL A 8 29.00 10.49 -6.40
N ASP A 9 28.30 11.15 -5.48
CA ASP A 9 26.93 10.76 -5.10
C ASP A 9 26.05 10.91 -6.35
N HIS A 10 25.77 9.79 -6.99
CA HIS A 10 24.71 9.76 -8.01
C HIS A 10 23.38 9.85 -7.28
N PRO A 11 22.52 10.86 -7.58
CA PRO A 11 21.15 10.86 -7.06
C PRO A 11 20.49 9.58 -7.52
N VAL A 12 19.91 8.83 -6.58
CA VAL A 12 19.06 7.69 -6.90
C VAL A 12 17.89 8.24 -7.70
N GLU A 13 17.93 8.03 -9.02
CA GLU A 13 16.87 8.44 -9.94
C GLU A 13 15.59 7.76 -9.45
N ALA A 14 14.59 8.56 -9.10
CA ALA A 14 13.30 8.06 -8.65
C ALA A 14 12.74 7.17 -9.76
N ALA A 15 12.67 5.88 -9.52
CA ALA A 15 12.16 4.92 -10.50
C ALA A 15 10.79 5.40 -11.00
N GLU A 16 10.68 5.63 -12.31
CA GLU A 16 9.46 6.13 -12.92
C GLU A 16 8.29 5.21 -12.55
N LEU A 17 7.24 5.80 -11.97
CA LEU A 17 6.06 5.03 -11.59
C LEU A 17 5.35 4.53 -12.85
N SER A 18 4.91 3.29 -12.81
CA SER A 18 4.08 2.75 -13.90
C SER A 18 2.79 3.57 -14.07
N PRO A 19 2.22 3.63 -15.30
CA PRO A 19 1.04 4.45 -15.58
C PRO A 19 -0.15 4.18 -14.63
N GLY A 20 -0.40 2.91 -14.28
CA GLY A 20 -1.49 2.55 -13.37
C GLY A 20 -1.25 3.03 -11.93
N ILE A 21 -0.01 3.01 -11.47
CA ILE A 21 0.35 3.57 -10.15
C ILE A 21 0.25 5.10 -10.20
N SER A 22 0.79 5.76 -11.23
CA SER A 22 0.68 7.21 -11.39
C SER A 22 -0.77 7.69 -11.36
N GLN A 23 -1.68 6.96 -12.02
CA GLN A 23 -3.09 7.29 -12.06
C GLN A 23 -3.76 7.28 -10.69
N LEU A 24 -3.31 6.46 -9.74
CA LEU A 24 -3.84 6.48 -8.36
C LEU A 24 -3.70 7.85 -7.71
N TYR A 25 -2.61 8.55 -7.99
CA TYR A 25 -2.29 9.84 -7.39
C TYR A 25 -2.87 11.00 -8.19
N THR A 26 -2.68 11.00 -9.49
CA THR A 26 -3.17 12.07 -10.38
C THR A 26 -4.70 12.19 -10.38
N SER A 27 -5.42 11.07 -10.28
CA SER A 27 -6.90 11.04 -10.25
C SER A 27 -7.52 11.82 -9.09
N VAL A 28 -6.76 12.05 -8.02
CA VAL A 28 -7.20 12.82 -6.85
C VAL A 28 -6.26 13.98 -6.53
N SER A 29 -5.37 14.35 -7.45
CA SER A 29 -4.44 15.48 -7.31
C SER A 29 -3.61 15.45 -6.01
N ILE A 30 -2.98 14.31 -5.73
CA ILE A 30 -2.01 14.16 -4.65
C ILE A 30 -0.65 13.73 -5.22
N ASN A 31 0.40 13.95 -4.46
CA ASN A 31 1.74 13.50 -4.85
C ASN A 31 1.95 12.01 -4.50
N PRO A 32 2.74 11.28 -5.30
CA PRO A 32 3.25 9.99 -4.91
C PRO A 32 4.02 10.05 -3.58
N PRO A 33 4.16 8.94 -2.84
CA PRO A 33 4.93 8.92 -1.61
C PRO A 33 6.42 9.13 -1.87
N THR A 34 7.11 9.67 -0.88
CA THR A 34 8.57 9.77 -0.82
C THR A 34 9.14 8.78 0.19
N ALA A 35 10.45 8.77 0.39
CA ALA A 35 11.08 8.00 1.47
C ALA A 35 10.71 8.52 2.87
N GLU A 36 10.28 9.79 2.96
CA GLU A 36 10.02 10.49 4.23
C GLU A 36 8.53 10.59 4.56
N SER A 37 7.65 10.55 3.54
CA SER A 37 6.23 10.80 3.78
C SER A 37 5.30 10.18 2.73
N MET A 38 4.04 10.04 3.11
CA MET A 38 2.94 9.70 2.20
C MET A 38 1.65 10.43 2.57
N THR A 39 0.82 10.71 1.57
CA THR A 39 -0.55 11.16 1.80
C THR A 39 -1.44 9.97 2.10
N VAL A 40 -2.15 10.01 3.22
CA VAL A 40 -3.17 9.03 3.61
C VAL A 40 -4.53 9.55 3.19
N CYS A 41 -5.23 8.77 2.36
CA CYS A 41 -6.60 9.05 1.91
C CYS A 41 -7.61 8.37 2.82
N TYR A 42 -8.71 9.07 3.18
CA TYR A 42 -9.81 8.51 3.95
C TYR A 42 -11.12 9.26 3.70
N GLY A 43 -12.22 8.72 4.21
CA GLY A 43 -13.55 9.32 4.09
C GLY A 43 -14.12 9.26 2.68
N PHE A 44 -13.80 8.20 1.95
CA PHE A 44 -14.21 7.88 0.58
C PHE A 44 -13.66 8.80 -0.52
N VAL A 45 -13.14 8.20 -1.56
CA VAL A 45 -12.59 8.87 -2.75
C VAL A 45 -11.54 9.94 -2.40
N CYS A 46 -10.76 9.69 -1.33
CA CYS A 46 -9.74 10.63 -0.86
C CYS A 46 -10.28 12.05 -0.54
N ARG A 47 -11.53 12.16 -0.07
CA ARG A 47 -12.11 13.46 0.34
C ARG A 47 -11.34 14.09 1.48
N ARG A 48 -10.79 13.27 2.36
CA ARG A 48 -9.95 13.67 3.49
C ARG A 48 -8.55 13.15 3.30
N ARG A 49 -7.59 13.94 3.74
CA ARG A 49 -6.17 13.67 3.54
C ARG A 49 -5.42 14.03 4.80
N GLU A 50 -4.44 13.20 5.15
CA GLU A 50 -3.50 13.48 6.23
C GLU A 50 -2.10 13.09 5.76
N SER A 51 -1.09 13.81 6.20
CA SER A 51 0.30 13.43 5.96
C SER A 51 0.77 12.44 7.01
N LEU A 52 1.35 11.33 6.58
CA LEU A 52 2.13 10.45 7.43
C LEU A 52 3.59 10.69 7.13
N ASP A 53 4.28 11.39 8.05
CA ASP A 53 5.72 11.53 8.01
C ASP A 53 6.38 10.36 8.75
N PHE A 54 7.32 9.69 8.09
CA PHE A 54 8.01 8.54 8.65
C PHE A 54 9.21 8.98 9.48
N THR A 55 9.16 8.70 10.77
CA THR A 55 10.28 8.91 11.69
C THR A 55 11.31 7.78 11.55
N ALA A 56 12.51 7.99 12.11
CA ALA A 56 13.51 6.93 12.23
C ALA A 56 12.97 5.72 13.03
N ALA A 57 12.12 5.97 14.03
CA ALA A 57 11.46 4.92 14.82
C ALA A 57 10.45 4.11 13.98
N ASP A 58 9.67 4.76 13.12
CA ASP A 58 8.74 4.12 12.19
C ASP A 58 9.49 3.22 11.20
N ARG A 59 10.58 3.75 10.61
CA ARG A 59 11.44 3.00 9.69
C ARG A 59 12.07 1.78 10.38
N ALA A 60 12.56 1.94 11.61
CA ALA A 60 13.10 0.83 12.39
C ALA A 60 12.05 -0.22 12.74
N ALA A 61 10.82 0.21 13.09
CA ALA A 61 9.71 -0.71 13.38
C ALA A 61 9.32 -1.52 12.15
N LEU A 62 9.10 -0.89 11.01
CA LEU A 62 8.80 -1.55 9.73
C LEU A 62 9.95 -2.42 9.27
N GLY A 63 11.21 -1.99 9.46
CA GLY A 63 12.39 -2.79 9.19
C GLY A 63 12.41 -4.10 9.97
N ARG A 64 12.06 -4.08 11.27
CA ARG A 64 11.92 -5.31 12.08
C ARG A 64 10.79 -6.21 11.59
N VAL A 65 9.64 -5.63 11.21
CA VAL A 65 8.51 -6.39 10.67
C VAL A 65 8.91 -7.11 9.38
N LEU A 66 9.55 -6.40 8.45
CA LEU A 66 9.96 -6.96 7.16
C LEU A 66 11.17 -7.91 7.28
N ALA A 67 12.02 -7.77 8.29
CA ALA A 67 13.13 -8.70 8.54
C ALA A 67 12.64 -10.14 8.74
N ALA A 68 11.47 -10.36 9.33
CA ALA A 68 10.84 -11.67 9.48
C ALA A 68 10.42 -12.30 8.13
N GLY A 69 10.35 -11.50 7.06
CA GLY A 69 9.97 -11.93 5.71
C GLY A 69 11.16 -12.35 4.82
N ARG A 70 12.38 -12.22 5.28
CA ARG A 70 13.60 -12.37 4.42
C ARG A 70 13.91 -13.79 3.97
N SER A 71 13.21 -14.80 4.46
CA SER A 71 13.49 -16.21 4.15
C SER A 71 12.87 -16.68 2.82
N SER A 72 11.77 -16.09 2.37
CA SER A 72 11.10 -16.48 1.12
C SER A 72 10.05 -15.44 0.70
N ALA A 73 9.61 -15.51 -0.57
CA ALA A 73 8.52 -14.67 -1.08
C ALA A 73 7.24 -14.83 -0.24
N ALA A 74 6.88 -16.05 0.16
CA ALA A 74 5.73 -16.31 1.01
C ALA A 74 5.89 -15.69 2.42
N ALA A 75 7.09 -15.73 2.99
CA ALA A 75 7.36 -15.08 4.28
C ALA A 75 7.29 -13.55 4.16
N GLU A 76 7.79 -12.98 3.06
CA GLU A 76 7.71 -11.53 2.81
C GLU A 76 6.25 -11.08 2.67
N ARG A 77 5.39 -11.81 1.98
CA ARG A 77 3.94 -11.50 1.93
C ARG A 77 3.30 -11.46 3.31
N ARG A 78 3.61 -12.40 4.21
CA ARG A 78 3.14 -12.37 5.60
C ARG A 78 3.70 -11.19 6.39
N ALA A 79 4.93 -10.79 6.13
CA ALA A 79 5.51 -9.59 6.74
C ALA A 79 4.84 -8.31 6.22
N VAL A 80 4.53 -8.24 4.93
CA VAL A 80 3.75 -7.13 4.34
C VAL A 80 2.35 -7.03 4.99
N GLN A 81 1.65 -8.13 5.21
CA GLN A 81 0.38 -8.09 5.94
C GLN A 81 0.53 -7.42 7.31
N LYS A 82 1.58 -7.75 8.06
CA LYS A 82 1.87 -7.12 9.36
C LYS A 82 2.26 -5.65 9.23
N ALA A 83 2.95 -5.27 8.16
CA ALA A 83 3.28 -3.87 7.89
C ALA A 83 2.02 -3.04 7.59
N VAL A 84 1.04 -3.60 6.87
CA VAL A 84 -0.27 -2.95 6.65
C VAL A 84 -1.04 -2.80 7.97
N VAL A 85 -1.02 -3.80 8.85
CA VAL A 85 -1.62 -3.70 10.20
C VAL A 85 -0.91 -2.63 11.04
N TRP A 86 0.42 -2.54 10.94
CA TRP A 86 1.18 -1.48 11.61
C TRP A 86 0.73 -0.10 11.13
N PHE A 87 0.62 0.10 9.81
CA PHE A 87 0.12 1.34 9.22
C PHE A 87 -1.29 1.69 9.71
N ASP A 88 -2.21 0.73 9.66
CA ASP A 88 -3.58 0.90 10.09
C ASP A 88 -3.67 1.35 11.57
N ARG A 89 -2.91 0.72 12.44
CA ARG A 89 -2.80 1.11 13.85
C ARG A 89 -2.15 2.48 14.04
N ARG A 90 -1.10 2.78 13.28
CA ARG A 90 -0.37 4.05 13.37
C ARG A 90 -1.26 5.24 13.01
N MET A 91 -2.15 5.05 12.02
CA MET A 91 -3.03 6.10 11.53
C MET A 91 -4.41 6.10 12.21
N GLY A 92 -4.87 4.96 12.71
CA GLY A 92 -6.24 4.81 13.22
C GLY A 92 -6.64 5.84 14.27
N SER A 93 -5.82 6.08 15.26
CA SER A 93 -6.09 7.08 16.30
C SER A 93 -6.01 8.52 15.79
N ILE A 94 -5.15 8.80 14.82
CA ILE A 94 -4.96 10.14 14.23
C ILE A 94 -6.17 10.50 13.35
N LEU A 95 -6.61 9.55 12.52
CA LEU A 95 -7.70 9.76 11.57
C LEU A 95 -9.08 9.51 12.19
N GLY A 96 -9.13 8.84 13.35
CA GLY A 96 -10.37 8.31 13.93
C GLY A 96 -10.91 7.10 13.16
N THR A 97 -10.06 6.40 12.40
CA THR A 97 -10.43 5.21 11.61
C THR A 97 -10.24 3.89 12.36
N ASP A 98 -9.97 3.94 13.65
CA ASP A 98 -9.85 2.79 14.55
C ASP A 98 -11.17 2.01 14.75
N ARG A 99 -12.29 2.54 14.23
CA ARG A 99 -13.62 1.90 14.21
C ARG A 99 -14.04 1.46 12.80
N ARG A 100 -13.17 1.61 11.79
CA ARG A 100 -13.54 1.30 10.42
C ARG A 100 -13.99 -0.15 10.29
N VAL A 101 -15.03 -0.34 9.47
CA VAL A 101 -15.58 -1.65 9.18
C VAL A 101 -15.00 -2.22 7.87
N ALA A 102 -15.07 -3.53 7.73
CA ALA A 102 -14.75 -4.20 6.48
C ALA A 102 -15.76 -3.82 5.39
N ARG A 103 -15.28 -3.68 4.15
CA ARG A 103 -16.11 -3.48 2.95
C ARG A 103 -17.04 -2.27 3.03
N ALA A 104 -16.59 -1.18 3.68
CA ALA A 104 -17.34 0.06 3.71
C ALA A 104 -17.61 0.55 2.29
N ASP A 105 -18.87 0.80 1.97
CA ASP A 105 -19.31 1.23 0.65
C ASP A 105 -19.89 2.65 0.67
N PHE A 106 -20.29 3.15 -0.50
CA PHE A 106 -20.78 4.51 -0.67
C PHE A 106 -22.02 4.86 0.16
N ARG A 107 -22.77 3.89 0.72
CA ARG A 107 -23.87 4.14 1.64
C ARG A 107 -23.40 4.72 2.96
N ALA A 108 -22.14 4.44 3.32
CA ALA A 108 -21.45 5.04 4.45
C ALA A 108 -20.53 6.21 4.02
N GLY A 109 -20.75 6.80 2.84
CA GLY A 109 -19.88 7.82 2.23
C GLY A 109 -19.69 9.10 3.04
N ASP A 110 -20.56 9.41 4.00
CA ASP A 110 -20.41 10.53 4.92
C ASP A 110 -19.64 10.16 6.20
N ASP A 111 -19.39 8.87 6.42
CA ASP A 111 -18.64 8.39 7.57
C ASP A 111 -17.13 8.58 7.35
N LYS A 112 -16.60 9.64 7.98
CA LYS A 112 -15.16 9.96 7.96
C LYS A 112 -14.26 8.89 8.57
N HIS A 113 -14.82 7.92 9.29
CA HIS A 113 -14.06 6.88 9.97
C HIS A 113 -13.74 5.68 9.06
N ASN A 114 -14.31 5.64 7.85
CA ASN A 114 -14.13 4.54 6.92
C ASN A 114 -13.28 4.90 5.70
N PHE A 115 -12.77 3.86 5.05
CA PHE A 115 -12.12 3.89 3.76
C PHE A 115 -12.99 3.18 2.72
N ASP A 116 -13.08 3.73 1.51
CA ASP A 116 -13.51 2.93 0.37
C ASP A 116 -12.36 2.07 -0.19
N CYS A 117 -12.63 1.30 -1.22
CA CYS A 117 -11.62 0.47 -1.85
C CYS A 117 -10.53 1.31 -2.55
N TRP A 118 -10.84 2.52 -3.03
CA TRP A 118 -9.85 3.43 -3.62
C TRP A 118 -8.91 4.03 -2.57
N ASP A 119 -9.44 4.41 -1.40
CA ASP A 119 -8.64 4.91 -0.28
C ASP A 119 -7.65 3.84 0.18
N THR A 120 -8.13 2.60 0.41
CA THR A 120 -7.27 1.51 0.83
C THR A 120 -6.24 1.13 -0.22
N THR A 121 -6.61 1.12 -1.51
CA THR A 121 -5.68 0.84 -2.60
C THR A 121 -4.57 1.87 -2.66
N ARG A 122 -4.88 3.18 -2.56
CA ARG A 122 -3.88 4.24 -2.53
C ARG A 122 -2.96 4.11 -1.32
N ASN A 123 -3.54 3.97 -0.14
CA ASN A 123 -2.78 3.91 1.11
C ASN A 123 -1.83 2.71 1.14
N VAL A 124 -2.31 1.52 0.76
CA VAL A 124 -1.48 0.32 0.73
C VAL A 124 -0.43 0.42 -0.37
N THR A 125 -0.78 0.88 -1.58
CA THR A 125 0.21 1.08 -2.66
C THR A 125 1.29 2.07 -2.22
N SER A 126 0.93 3.18 -1.57
CA SER A 126 1.88 4.17 -1.04
C SER A 126 2.81 3.55 -0.01
N LEU A 127 2.28 2.80 0.96
CA LEU A 127 3.10 2.10 1.95
C LEU A 127 4.07 1.12 1.27
N LEU A 128 3.60 0.33 0.30
CA LEU A 128 4.44 -0.62 -0.43
C LEU A 128 5.56 0.07 -1.20
N LEU A 129 5.28 1.22 -1.83
CA LEU A 129 6.30 2.03 -2.52
C LEU A 129 7.36 2.56 -1.55
N VAL A 130 6.96 3.03 -0.37
CA VAL A 130 7.88 3.44 0.69
C VAL A 130 8.77 2.28 1.13
N LEU A 131 8.17 1.11 1.40
CA LEU A 131 8.93 -0.10 1.78
C LEU A 131 9.89 -0.55 0.67
N GLN A 132 9.48 -0.45 -0.59
CA GLN A 132 10.34 -0.73 -1.75
C GLN A 132 11.49 0.29 -1.84
N GLY A 133 11.20 1.59 -1.71
CA GLY A 133 12.19 2.65 -1.72
C GLY A 133 13.23 2.52 -0.59
N TRP A 134 12.85 1.99 0.56
CA TRP A 134 13.77 1.66 1.65
C TRP A 134 14.56 0.34 1.45
N GLY A 135 14.33 -0.39 0.33
CA GLY A 135 14.97 -1.67 0.06
C GLY A 135 14.51 -2.81 0.97
N LEU A 136 13.32 -2.69 1.57
CA LEU A 136 12.78 -3.69 2.50
C LEU A 136 12.05 -4.84 1.79
N LEU A 137 11.64 -4.67 0.52
CA LEU A 137 11.04 -5.71 -0.31
C LEU A 137 12.13 -6.43 -1.12
N LYS A 138 12.43 -7.68 -0.71
CA LYS A 138 13.47 -8.50 -1.33
C LYS A 138 12.94 -9.32 -2.51
N PHE A 139 11.77 -9.92 -2.33
CA PHE A 139 11.21 -10.90 -3.28
C PHE A 139 10.13 -10.28 -4.18
N HIS A 140 9.61 -9.10 -3.84
CA HIS A 140 8.55 -8.45 -4.59
C HIS A 140 8.94 -7.04 -5.04
N THR A 141 8.19 -6.56 -6.05
CA THR A 141 8.09 -5.15 -6.42
C THR A 141 6.63 -4.72 -6.34
N VAL A 142 6.38 -3.41 -6.29
CA VAL A 142 5.01 -2.89 -6.35
C VAL A 142 4.51 -2.97 -7.79
N GLY A 143 3.32 -3.55 -7.97
CA GLY A 143 2.65 -3.68 -9.26
C GLY A 143 1.53 -2.66 -9.47
N ASN A 144 0.99 -2.63 -10.68
CA ASN A 144 -0.20 -1.83 -10.97
C ASN A 144 -1.40 -2.34 -10.16
N PRO A 145 -2.22 -1.44 -9.62
CA PRO A 145 -3.47 -1.82 -8.98
C PRO A 145 -4.33 -2.70 -9.90
N ARG A 146 -5.06 -3.63 -9.30
CA ARG A 146 -6.01 -4.46 -10.04
C ARG A 146 -7.44 -4.10 -9.67
N TYR A 147 -8.29 -4.26 -10.67
CA TYR A 147 -9.72 -3.97 -10.59
C TYR A 147 -10.51 -5.23 -10.93
N ARG A 148 -11.63 -5.46 -10.25
CA ARG A 148 -12.61 -6.49 -10.56
C ARG A 148 -14.02 -5.97 -10.37
N GLY A 149 -14.98 -6.77 -10.78
CA GLY A 149 -16.41 -6.49 -10.67
C GLY A 149 -16.95 -5.66 -11.82
N ASN A 150 -18.24 -5.80 -12.02
CA ASN A 150 -19.00 -5.09 -13.04
C ASN A 150 -20.41 -4.83 -12.51
N ALA A 151 -20.74 -3.56 -12.26
CA ALA A 151 -22.05 -3.17 -11.73
C ALA A 151 -23.22 -3.56 -12.63
N LEU A 152 -23.01 -3.69 -13.95
CA LEU A 152 -24.05 -4.10 -14.90
C LEU A 152 -24.51 -5.54 -14.69
N VAL A 153 -23.67 -6.38 -14.10
CA VAL A 153 -23.98 -7.79 -13.77
C VAL A 153 -24.01 -8.02 -12.26
N LEU A 154 -24.28 -6.97 -11.49
CA LEU A 154 -24.42 -6.99 -10.03
C LEU A 154 -23.15 -7.45 -9.28
N GLN A 155 -21.99 -7.40 -9.90
CA GLN A 155 -20.72 -7.64 -9.22
C GLN A 155 -20.19 -6.33 -8.65
N THR A 156 -19.91 -6.30 -7.35
CA THR A 156 -19.39 -5.10 -6.68
C THR A 156 -18.06 -4.67 -7.29
N PRO A 157 -17.96 -3.45 -7.86
CA PRO A 157 -16.69 -2.90 -8.32
C PRO A 157 -15.72 -2.80 -7.16
N HIS A 158 -14.50 -3.32 -7.35
CA HIS A 158 -13.49 -3.33 -6.32
C HIS A 158 -12.08 -3.26 -6.91
N ASN A 159 -11.19 -2.58 -6.22
CA ASN A 159 -9.78 -2.46 -6.59
C ASN A 159 -8.88 -2.75 -5.40
N THR A 160 -7.62 -3.07 -5.67
CA THR A 160 -6.65 -3.42 -4.63
C THR A 160 -5.21 -3.15 -5.06
N ALA A 161 -4.33 -2.97 -4.08
CA ALA A 161 -2.89 -2.88 -4.27
C ALA A 161 -2.30 -4.24 -4.68
N VAL A 162 -1.16 -4.22 -5.37
CA VAL A 162 -0.52 -5.41 -5.92
C VAL A 162 0.97 -5.45 -5.61
N LEU A 163 1.45 -6.64 -5.29
CA LEU A 163 2.86 -7.02 -5.31
C LEU A 163 3.12 -7.94 -6.50
N VAL A 164 4.25 -7.77 -7.17
CA VAL A 164 4.73 -8.66 -8.24
C VAL A 164 5.92 -9.44 -7.72
N GLU A 165 5.82 -10.76 -7.65
CA GLU A 165 6.93 -11.60 -7.25
C GLU A 165 8.03 -11.57 -8.33
N ARG A 166 9.27 -11.22 -7.94
CA ARG A 166 10.36 -10.93 -8.89
C ARG A 166 10.72 -12.14 -9.77
N THR A 167 10.74 -13.31 -9.18
CA THR A 167 11.20 -14.55 -9.85
C THR A 167 10.11 -15.14 -10.74
N THR A 168 8.89 -15.28 -10.22
CA THR A 168 7.79 -15.97 -10.91
C THR A 168 6.93 -15.02 -11.75
N ARG A 169 7.04 -13.71 -11.51
CA ARG A 169 6.20 -12.66 -12.09
C ARG A 169 4.72 -12.78 -11.70
N VAL A 170 4.39 -13.66 -10.76
CA VAL A 170 3.04 -13.80 -10.23
C VAL A 170 2.66 -12.53 -9.47
N GLU A 171 1.44 -12.06 -9.75
CA GLU A 171 0.86 -10.90 -9.08
C GLU A 171 0.03 -11.33 -7.87
N TRP A 172 0.23 -10.65 -6.75
CA TRP A 172 -0.41 -10.90 -5.47
C TRP A 172 -1.14 -9.64 -5.02
N VAL A 173 -2.42 -9.73 -4.75
CA VAL A 173 -3.18 -8.64 -4.15
C VAL A 173 -2.80 -8.45 -2.68
N VAL A 174 -2.93 -7.21 -2.20
CA VAL A 174 -2.85 -6.85 -0.78
C VAL A 174 -4.10 -6.03 -0.47
N ASP A 175 -5.16 -6.72 -0.11
CA ASP A 175 -6.51 -6.18 -0.03
C ASP A 175 -6.89 -5.86 1.42
N MET A 176 -6.75 -4.59 1.79
CA MET A 176 -7.07 -4.08 3.12
C MET A 176 -8.57 -3.78 3.28
N TRP A 177 -9.30 -3.49 2.19
CA TRP A 177 -10.71 -3.07 2.25
C TRP A 177 -11.63 -4.18 2.75
N THR A 178 -11.30 -5.43 2.46
CA THR A 178 -12.08 -6.60 2.88
C THR A 178 -12.05 -6.86 4.38
N ARG A 179 -11.18 -6.15 5.12
CA ARG A 179 -10.92 -6.38 6.55
C ARG A 179 -11.20 -5.14 7.38
N GLY A 180 -11.61 -5.34 8.63
CA GLY A 180 -11.80 -4.28 9.61
C GLY A 180 -10.46 -3.74 10.16
N PHE A 181 -10.56 -2.76 11.05
CA PHE A 181 -9.40 -2.12 11.66
C PHE A 181 -8.42 -3.12 12.27
N ALA A 182 -7.14 -2.92 12.02
CA ALA A 182 -6.01 -3.71 12.52
C ALA A 182 -6.09 -5.23 12.25
N GLN A 183 -6.92 -5.66 11.29
CA GLN A 183 -6.93 -7.03 10.81
C GLN A 183 -5.93 -7.21 9.67
N LEU A 184 -5.40 -8.44 9.52
CA LEU A 184 -4.50 -8.75 8.41
C LEU A 184 -5.24 -8.61 7.07
N PRO A 185 -4.68 -7.86 6.09
CA PRO A 185 -5.26 -7.77 4.75
C PRO A 185 -5.29 -9.13 4.07
N ASP A 186 -6.21 -9.32 3.13
CA ASP A 186 -6.19 -10.50 2.29
C ASP A 186 -5.01 -10.44 1.31
N VAL A 187 -4.25 -11.55 1.23
CA VAL A 187 -3.15 -11.71 0.27
C VAL A 187 -3.32 -13.03 -0.46
N MET A 188 -3.56 -12.95 -1.76
CA MET A 188 -3.73 -14.10 -2.66
C MET A 188 -3.31 -13.71 -4.08
N THR A 189 -3.24 -14.66 -4.99
CA THR A 189 -2.95 -14.32 -6.39
C THR A 189 -4.09 -13.51 -7.02
N VAL A 190 -3.76 -12.66 -8.00
CA VAL A 190 -4.78 -11.92 -8.75
C VAL A 190 -5.80 -12.86 -9.36
N ASP A 191 -5.39 -14.01 -9.90
CA ASP A 191 -6.29 -15.01 -10.47
C ASP A 191 -7.29 -15.59 -9.45
N GLN A 192 -6.87 -15.79 -8.21
CA GLN A 192 -7.76 -16.22 -7.13
C GLN A 192 -8.70 -15.09 -6.74
N TRP A 193 -8.17 -13.88 -6.63
CA TRP A 193 -8.93 -12.71 -6.21
C TRP A 193 -10.03 -12.32 -7.22
N THR A 194 -9.74 -12.38 -8.51
CA THR A 194 -10.74 -12.07 -9.57
C THR A 194 -11.91 -13.04 -9.61
N LYS A 195 -11.74 -14.24 -9.08
CA LYS A 195 -12.81 -15.26 -8.98
C LYS A 195 -13.68 -15.13 -7.73
N GLN A 196 -13.31 -14.25 -6.80
CA GLN A 196 -14.14 -13.96 -5.62
C GLN A 196 -15.24 -12.97 -6.00
N ASN A 197 -16.49 -13.29 -5.70
CA ASN A 197 -17.65 -12.42 -5.88
C ASN A 197 -17.88 -11.54 -4.65
#